data_9874a3091e162f466db44b0291cf326f
#
_entry.id   9874a3091e162f466db44b0291cf326f
#
_cell.length_a   1.000
_cell.length_b   1.000
_cell.length_c   1.000
_cell.angle_alpha   90.00
_cell.angle_beta   90.00
_cell.angle_gamma   90.00
#
_symmetry.space_group_name_H-M   'P 1'
#
loop_
_entity.id
_entity.type
_entity.pdbx_description
1 polymer ?
#
loop_
_entity_poly.entity_id
_entity_poly.type
_entity_poly.pdbx_seq_one_letter_code
_entity_poly.pdbx_strand_id
1 'polypeptide(L)'
;MKPTIFITIICTLALFTEGYAQQATKVKVSSKSTTQPTKSVKKVNQPLGKTAKIKFKQEKIDLGTIKEDAVVEQFFEFTNDGNADLVIIDAEGSCGCTLPTIPKEPIKPGGKATIGVKYTAKNKAGPQKPIITVKTNGMPRTVKLQLECWIEQIPGGIKE
;
A
#
# COMPACT_ATOMS: atom_id res chain seq x y z
N MET A 1 -5.87 8.16 -57.77
CA MET A 1 -4.87 9.00 -58.44
C MET A 1 -3.92 9.52 -57.34
N LYS A 2 -2.69 9.01 -57.34
CA LYS A 2 -1.58 9.48 -56.45
C LYS A 2 -1.01 10.77 -57.03
N PRO A 3 -0.37 11.63 -56.22
CA PRO A 3 1.04 11.87 -56.47
C PRO A 3 1.90 11.76 -55.24
N THR A 4 2.97 11.02 -55.38
CA THR A 4 4.22 10.97 -54.71
C THR A 4 4.97 12.32 -54.79
N ILE A 5 5.44 12.83 -53.68
CA ILE A 5 6.45 13.90 -53.65
C ILE A 5 7.67 13.35 -52.95
N PHE A 6 8.66 13.08 -53.80
CA PHE A 6 10.08 12.86 -53.43
C PHE A 6 10.68 14.22 -53.11
N ILE A 7 11.25 14.39 -51.92
CA ILE A 7 12.16 15.46 -51.63
C ILE A 7 13.49 14.83 -51.22
N THR A 8 14.37 14.76 -52.20
CA THR A 8 15.81 14.58 -52.06
C THR A 8 16.41 15.85 -51.45
N ILE A 9 17.04 15.75 -50.29
CA ILE A 9 17.95 16.79 -49.78
C ILE A 9 19.33 16.24 -49.69
N ILE A 10 20.15 16.88 -50.45
CA ILE A 10 21.54 16.70 -50.79
C ILE A 10 22.42 16.85 -49.54
N CYS A 11 23.34 15.94 -49.47
CA CYS A 11 24.60 15.88 -48.73
C CYS A 11 25.40 17.18 -48.86
N THR A 12 25.77 17.81 -47.77
CA THR A 12 26.96 18.66 -47.70
C THR A 12 27.83 18.26 -46.53
N LEU A 13 28.88 17.58 -46.91
CA LEU A 13 30.05 17.23 -46.14
C LEU A 13 30.80 18.53 -45.80
N ALA A 14 30.96 18.84 -44.55
CA ALA A 14 31.94 19.83 -44.10
C ALA A 14 32.80 19.22 -42.99
N LEU A 15 34.02 18.89 -43.38
CA LEU A 15 35.13 18.53 -42.54
C LEU A 15 35.52 19.72 -41.65
N PHE A 16 35.34 19.58 -40.34
CA PHE A 16 36.03 20.41 -39.36
C PHE A 16 36.85 19.52 -38.45
N THR A 17 38.13 19.42 -38.78
CA THR A 17 39.20 18.93 -37.92
C THR A 17 39.70 20.11 -37.11
N GLU A 18 39.56 20.12 -35.80
CA GLU A 18 40.38 20.87 -34.83
C GLU A 18 40.05 20.25 -33.43
N GLY A 19 40.93 19.48 -32.87
CA GLY A 19 42.01 19.80 -32.01
C GLY A 19 41.50 20.28 -30.61
N TYR A 20 41.05 19.33 -29.74
CA TYR A 20 40.89 19.68 -28.32
C TYR A 20 41.98 19.03 -27.49
N ALA A 21 42.91 19.91 -27.10
CA ALA A 21 43.95 19.65 -26.13
C ALA A 21 43.36 19.13 -24.82
N GLN A 22 44.01 18.07 -24.33
CA GLN A 22 43.77 17.49 -23.00
C GLN A 22 44.10 18.54 -21.92
N GLN A 23 43.10 19.08 -21.25
CA GLN A 23 43.29 19.68 -19.94
C GLN A 23 42.85 18.72 -18.86
N ALA A 24 43.83 18.03 -18.32
CA ALA A 24 43.69 17.26 -17.09
C ALA A 24 43.46 18.23 -15.92
N THR A 25 42.20 18.59 -15.65
CA THR A 25 41.83 19.22 -14.39
C THR A 25 41.53 18.14 -13.38
N LYS A 26 42.42 18.05 -12.43
CA LYS A 26 42.39 17.24 -11.23
C LYS A 26 41.12 17.57 -10.42
N VAL A 27 40.02 16.89 -10.72
CA VAL A 27 38.79 17.01 -9.94
C VAL A 27 39.00 16.27 -8.63
N LYS A 28 39.19 17.04 -7.59
CA LYS A 28 39.16 16.63 -6.20
C LYS A 28 37.75 16.06 -5.93
N VAL A 29 37.64 14.74 -5.88
CA VAL A 29 36.40 14.06 -5.51
C VAL A 29 36.14 14.36 -4.03
N SER A 30 35.36 15.41 -3.78
CA SER A 30 34.70 15.61 -2.51
C SER A 30 33.49 14.68 -2.50
N SER A 31 33.59 13.57 -1.80
CA SER A 31 32.51 12.64 -1.54
C SER A 31 31.45 13.32 -0.69
N LYS A 32 30.59 14.11 -1.33
CA LYS A 32 29.36 14.60 -0.71
C LYS A 32 28.36 13.46 -0.79
N SER A 33 28.32 12.65 0.27
CA SER A 33 27.29 11.69 0.57
C SER A 33 25.93 12.37 0.36
N THR A 34 25.25 12.02 -0.73
CA THR A 34 23.85 12.35 -0.93
C THR A 34 23.05 11.48 0.03
N THR A 35 22.84 12.02 1.23
CA THR A 35 21.88 11.50 2.18
C THR A 35 20.50 11.60 1.54
N GLN A 36 20.00 10.49 1.01
CA GLN A 36 18.57 10.35 0.75
C GLN A 36 17.83 10.68 2.05
N PRO A 37 16.75 11.45 2.01
CA PRO A 37 15.90 11.60 3.17
C PRO A 37 15.19 10.26 3.40
N THR A 38 15.83 9.37 4.14
CA THR A 38 15.11 8.32 4.83
C THR A 38 14.05 9.02 5.64
N LYS A 39 12.77 8.80 5.27
CA LYS A 39 11.63 9.17 6.11
C LYS A 39 11.94 8.66 7.50
N SER A 40 12.38 9.56 8.35
CA SER A 40 12.63 9.30 9.76
C SER A 40 11.34 8.78 10.35
N VAL A 41 11.28 7.48 10.54
CA VAL A 41 10.29 6.88 11.42
C VAL A 41 10.62 7.48 12.79
N LYS A 42 9.84 8.49 13.16
CA LYS A 42 9.93 9.13 14.45
C LYS A 42 9.76 8.02 15.48
N LYS A 43 10.88 7.60 16.06
CA LYS A 43 10.92 6.64 17.17
C LYS A 43 10.05 7.26 18.25
N VAL A 44 8.82 6.79 18.37
CA VAL A 44 7.91 7.23 19.43
C VAL A 44 8.51 6.74 20.73
N ASN A 45 9.33 7.60 21.38
CA ASN A 45 9.78 7.38 22.73
C ASN A 45 8.55 7.48 23.64
N GLN A 46 7.86 6.35 23.86
CA GLN A 46 6.82 6.28 24.87
C GLN A 46 7.47 6.39 26.25
N PRO A 47 7.01 7.30 27.11
CA PRO A 47 7.50 7.37 28.50
C PRO A 47 7.23 6.05 29.20
N LEU A 48 8.17 5.60 30.05
CA LEU A 48 8.02 4.41 30.88
C LEU A 48 6.67 4.46 31.61
N GLY A 49 5.83 3.43 31.40
CA GLY A 49 4.51 3.30 32.04
C GLY A 49 3.32 3.67 31.17
N LYS A 50 3.52 4.21 29.95
CA LYS A 50 2.43 4.48 29.03
C LYS A 50 2.41 3.45 27.90
N THR A 51 1.28 2.76 27.74
CA THR A 51 1.10 1.72 26.73
C THR A 51 -0.20 1.97 25.95
N ALA A 52 -0.12 2.00 24.64
CA ALA A 52 -1.30 1.97 23.78
C ALA A 52 -1.87 0.55 23.77
N LYS A 53 -3.19 0.42 23.71
CA LYS A 53 -3.88 -0.87 23.58
C LYS A 53 -4.96 -0.77 22.53
N ILE A 54 -4.91 -1.69 21.56
CA ILE A 54 -5.98 -1.79 20.57
C ILE A 54 -7.01 -2.82 21.04
N LYS A 55 -8.29 -2.43 20.96
CA LYS A 55 -9.41 -3.31 21.26
C LYS A 55 -10.45 -3.18 20.16
N PHE A 56 -10.60 -4.23 19.37
CA PHE A 56 -11.65 -4.29 18.35
C PHE A 56 -13.00 -4.61 18.96
N LYS A 57 -14.06 -4.05 18.39
CA LYS A 57 -15.44 -4.38 18.72
C LYS A 57 -15.77 -5.81 18.29
N GLN A 58 -15.23 -6.19 17.13
CA GLN A 58 -15.29 -7.54 16.56
C GLN A 58 -14.07 -7.75 15.68
N GLU A 59 -13.51 -8.96 15.70
CA GLU A 59 -12.34 -9.32 14.89
C GLU A 59 -12.73 -10.18 13.68
N LYS A 60 -14.03 -10.58 13.63
CA LYS A 60 -14.60 -11.36 12.52
C LYS A 60 -15.88 -10.70 12.04
N ILE A 61 -16.03 -10.63 10.73
CA ILE A 61 -17.23 -10.15 10.05
C ILE A 61 -17.66 -11.23 9.06
N ASP A 62 -18.90 -11.70 9.19
CA ASP A 62 -19.54 -12.58 8.22
C ASP A 62 -20.31 -11.73 7.20
N LEU A 63 -19.97 -11.89 5.94
CA LEU A 63 -20.61 -11.23 4.80
C LEU A 63 -21.79 -12.03 4.25
N GLY A 64 -22.00 -13.24 4.78
CA GLY A 64 -22.99 -14.18 4.23
C GLY A 64 -22.64 -14.64 2.82
N THR A 65 -23.67 -14.79 1.98
CA THR A 65 -23.50 -15.17 0.58
C THR A 65 -23.37 -13.93 -0.29
N ILE A 66 -22.28 -13.85 -1.05
CA ILE A 66 -22.02 -12.79 -2.03
C ILE A 66 -21.83 -13.41 -3.42
N LYS A 67 -22.10 -12.64 -4.47
CA LYS A 67 -21.93 -13.10 -5.85
C LYS A 67 -20.46 -13.05 -6.27
N GLU A 68 -20.11 -13.90 -7.23
CA GLU A 68 -18.84 -13.78 -7.95
C GLU A 68 -18.69 -12.36 -8.53
N ASP A 69 -17.46 -11.84 -8.57
CA ASP A 69 -17.11 -10.48 -8.99
C ASP A 69 -17.62 -9.34 -8.08
N ALA A 70 -18.35 -9.64 -7.01
CA ALA A 70 -18.76 -8.60 -6.06
C ALA A 70 -17.56 -7.92 -5.41
N VAL A 71 -17.69 -6.62 -5.19
CA VAL A 71 -16.77 -5.80 -4.40
C VAL A 71 -17.51 -5.37 -3.15
N VAL A 72 -16.99 -5.74 -1.99
CA VAL A 72 -17.61 -5.46 -0.68
C VAL A 72 -16.63 -4.66 0.15
N GLU A 73 -17.14 -3.60 0.81
CA GLU A 73 -16.38 -2.82 1.77
C GLU A 73 -16.93 -3.05 3.17
N GLN A 74 -16.03 -3.29 4.13
CA GLN A 74 -16.37 -3.48 5.54
C GLN A 74 -15.44 -2.67 6.43
N PHE A 75 -15.93 -2.38 7.63
CA PHE A 75 -15.23 -1.56 8.60
C PHE A 75 -15.10 -2.27 9.94
N PHE A 76 -13.87 -2.46 10.41
CA PHE A 76 -13.57 -2.97 11.73
C PHE A 76 -13.36 -1.79 12.68
N GLU A 77 -14.34 -1.57 13.57
CA GLU A 77 -14.26 -0.54 14.61
C GLU A 77 -13.33 -1.00 15.74
N PHE A 78 -12.48 -0.09 16.20
CA PHE A 78 -11.65 -0.33 17.37
C PHE A 78 -11.53 0.91 18.25
N THR A 79 -11.09 0.68 19.48
CA THR A 79 -10.85 1.73 20.48
C THR A 79 -9.41 1.60 20.98
N ASN A 80 -8.75 2.72 21.24
CA ASN A 80 -7.52 2.73 22.02
C ASN A 80 -7.86 2.63 23.52
N ASP A 81 -7.82 1.42 24.06
CA ASP A 81 -8.07 1.09 25.47
C ASP A 81 -6.80 1.24 26.34
N GLY A 82 -5.80 1.94 25.83
CA GLY A 82 -4.54 2.24 26.52
C GLY A 82 -4.48 3.65 27.06
N ASN A 83 -3.30 4.01 27.58
CA ASN A 83 -3.00 5.34 28.13
C ASN A 83 -1.92 6.10 27.36
N ALA A 84 -1.58 5.63 26.14
CA ALA A 84 -0.70 6.27 25.18
C ALA A 84 -1.34 6.33 23.80
N ASP A 85 -0.82 7.16 22.91
CA ASP A 85 -1.30 7.27 21.53
C ASP A 85 -1.07 5.96 20.78
N LEU A 86 -2.14 5.45 20.17
CA LEU A 86 -2.13 4.25 19.35
C LEU A 86 -1.91 4.63 17.89
N VAL A 87 -0.92 4.01 17.27
CA VAL A 87 -0.62 4.15 15.84
C VAL A 87 -0.81 2.80 15.16
N ILE A 88 -1.59 2.78 14.10
CA ILE A 88 -1.63 1.64 13.19
C ILE A 88 -0.46 1.78 12.22
N ILE A 89 0.49 0.88 12.30
CA ILE A 89 1.75 0.93 11.54
C ILE A 89 1.51 0.42 10.12
N ASP A 90 0.74 -0.67 10.02
CA ASP A 90 0.53 -1.38 8.76
C ASP A 90 -0.70 -2.30 8.85
N ALA A 91 -1.28 -2.63 7.70
CA ALA A 91 -2.30 -3.66 7.57
C ALA A 91 -2.17 -4.36 6.22
N GLU A 92 -2.10 -5.68 6.25
CA GLU A 92 -1.91 -6.51 5.06
C GLU A 92 -3.03 -7.55 4.94
N GLY A 93 -3.62 -7.68 3.75
CA GLY A 93 -4.54 -8.76 3.43
C GLY A 93 -3.79 -10.05 3.07
N SER A 94 -4.39 -11.21 3.38
CA SER A 94 -3.84 -12.53 3.03
C SER A 94 -3.79 -12.81 1.52
N CYS A 95 -4.43 -11.97 0.71
CA CYS A 95 -4.42 -12.03 -0.76
C CYS A 95 -4.55 -10.61 -1.33
N GLY A 96 -4.14 -10.41 -2.59
CA GLY A 96 -4.35 -9.15 -3.31
C GLY A 96 -5.82 -8.78 -3.54
N CYS A 97 -6.75 -9.68 -3.20
CA CYS A 97 -8.20 -9.46 -3.23
C CYS A 97 -8.74 -8.74 -2.00
N THR A 98 -7.88 -8.50 -1.00
CA THR A 98 -8.24 -7.88 0.29
C THR A 98 -7.33 -6.68 0.52
N LEU A 99 -7.88 -5.48 0.36
CA LEU A 99 -7.16 -4.21 0.44
C LEU A 99 -7.59 -3.45 1.69
N PRO A 100 -6.77 -3.44 2.75
CA PRO A 100 -7.06 -2.67 3.95
C PRO A 100 -6.73 -1.19 3.79
N THR A 101 -7.48 -0.35 4.48
CA THR A 101 -7.24 1.09 4.62
C THR A 101 -7.14 1.43 6.10
N ILE A 102 -6.06 2.08 6.52
CA ILE A 102 -5.76 2.38 7.92
C ILE A 102 -5.87 3.89 8.21
N PRO A 103 -6.21 4.29 9.46
CA PRO A 103 -6.14 5.67 9.89
C PRO A 103 -4.68 6.16 9.88
N LYS A 104 -4.47 7.37 9.38
CA LYS A 104 -3.12 7.99 9.26
C LYS A 104 -2.67 8.69 10.54
N GLU A 105 -3.62 9.12 11.36
CA GLU A 105 -3.36 9.88 12.57
C GLU A 105 -3.31 8.97 13.80
N PRO A 106 -2.49 9.31 14.82
CA PRO A 106 -2.49 8.62 16.09
C PRO A 106 -3.83 8.73 16.80
N ILE A 107 -4.33 7.62 17.32
CA ILE A 107 -5.58 7.54 18.06
C ILE A 107 -5.28 7.77 19.55
N LYS A 108 -5.85 8.84 20.11
CA LYS A 108 -5.69 9.20 21.52
C LYS A 108 -6.27 8.14 22.45
N PRO A 109 -5.82 8.07 23.73
CA PRO A 109 -6.45 7.23 24.75
C PRO A 109 -7.98 7.43 24.79
N GLY A 110 -8.73 6.32 24.75
CA GLY A 110 -10.19 6.33 24.67
C GLY A 110 -10.78 6.66 23.28
N GLY A 111 -9.94 7.09 22.34
CA GLY A 111 -10.36 7.40 20.98
C GLY A 111 -10.78 6.16 20.19
N LYS A 112 -11.71 6.35 19.24
CA LYS A 112 -12.22 5.31 18.34
C LYS A 112 -11.78 5.59 16.92
N ALA A 113 -11.54 4.53 16.16
CA ALA A 113 -11.25 4.60 14.73
C ALA A 113 -11.70 3.31 14.03
N THR A 114 -11.52 3.27 12.72
CA THR A 114 -11.91 2.13 11.89
C THR A 114 -10.77 1.71 10.98
N ILE A 115 -10.69 0.41 10.70
CA ILE A 115 -9.92 -0.12 9.57
C ILE A 115 -10.93 -0.51 8.49
N GLY A 116 -10.86 0.15 7.35
CA GLY A 116 -11.63 -0.20 6.17
C GLY A 116 -11.00 -1.40 5.47
N VAL A 117 -11.82 -2.31 4.94
CA VAL A 117 -11.34 -3.46 4.16
C VAL A 117 -12.20 -3.59 2.91
N LYS A 118 -11.58 -3.45 1.75
CA LYS A 118 -12.19 -3.71 0.46
C LYS A 118 -11.85 -5.12 0.01
N TYR A 119 -12.87 -5.96 -0.14
CA TYR A 119 -12.74 -7.34 -0.60
C TYR A 119 -13.34 -7.51 -1.99
N THR A 120 -12.61 -8.17 -2.88
CA THR A 120 -13.04 -8.46 -4.25
C THR A 120 -13.18 -9.96 -4.45
N ALA A 121 -14.39 -10.41 -4.84
CA ALA A 121 -14.73 -11.82 -5.02
C ALA A 121 -14.38 -12.37 -6.42
N LYS A 122 -13.57 -11.63 -7.20
CA LYS A 122 -13.25 -11.98 -8.58
C LYS A 122 -12.56 -13.35 -8.70
N ASN A 123 -13.07 -14.18 -9.60
CA ASN A 123 -12.57 -15.54 -9.88
C ASN A 123 -12.52 -16.45 -8.64
N LYS A 124 -13.50 -16.30 -7.75
CA LYS A 124 -13.61 -17.10 -6.52
C LYS A 124 -14.98 -17.75 -6.41
N ALA A 125 -15.01 -18.92 -5.76
CA ALA A 125 -16.23 -19.67 -5.49
C ALA A 125 -16.16 -20.35 -4.14
N GLY A 126 -17.33 -20.64 -3.56
CA GLY A 126 -17.44 -21.35 -2.29
C GLY A 126 -16.97 -20.54 -1.07
N PRO A 127 -16.63 -21.23 0.03
CA PRO A 127 -16.30 -20.57 1.29
C PRO A 127 -14.95 -19.86 1.20
N GLN A 128 -14.92 -18.60 1.65
CA GLN A 128 -13.71 -17.78 1.71
C GLN A 128 -13.53 -17.23 3.12
N LYS A 129 -12.27 -17.17 3.57
CA LYS A 129 -11.89 -16.67 4.91
C LYS A 129 -10.64 -15.82 4.83
N PRO A 130 -10.67 -14.66 4.11
CA PRO A 130 -9.51 -13.79 4.04
C PRO A 130 -9.18 -13.20 5.41
N ILE A 131 -7.87 -13.12 5.70
CA ILE A 131 -7.33 -12.61 6.95
C ILE A 131 -6.63 -11.27 6.67
N ILE A 132 -6.81 -10.32 7.55
CA ILE A 132 -6.12 -9.04 7.55
C ILE A 132 -5.21 -9.01 8.77
N THR A 133 -3.91 -8.85 8.57
CA THR A 133 -2.92 -8.73 9.65
C THR A 133 -2.65 -7.26 9.91
N VAL A 134 -3.02 -6.76 11.08
CA VAL A 134 -2.85 -5.38 11.51
C VAL A 134 -1.67 -5.28 12.46
N LYS A 135 -0.72 -4.38 12.18
CA LYS A 135 0.47 -4.10 13.01
C LYS A 135 0.32 -2.76 13.70
N THR A 136 0.61 -2.71 15.00
CA THR A 136 0.45 -1.51 15.83
C THR A 136 1.69 -1.23 16.68
N ASN A 137 1.78 -0.01 17.23
CA ASN A 137 2.75 0.33 18.26
C ASN A 137 2.30 -0.08 19.66
N GLY A 138 1.05 -0.54 19.81
CA GLY A 138 0.41 -0.89 21.08
C GLY A 138 0.46 -2.38 21.41
N MET A 139 -0.43 -2.78 22.32
CA MET A 139 -0.65 -4.17 22.72
C MET A 139 -2.06 -4.60 22.36
N PRO A 140 -2.21 -5.77 21.71
CA PRO A 140 -1.17 -6.57 21.07
C PRO A 140 -0.52 -5.85 19.88
N ARG A 141 0.76 -6.15 19.59
CA ARG A 141 1.46 -5.54 18.45
C ARG A 141 0.93 -5.98 17.09
N THR A 142 0.30 -7.14 17.06
CA THR A 142 -0.29 -7.71 15.85
C THR A 142 -1.65 -8.29 16.18
N VAL A 143 -2.66 -7.92 15.38
CA VAL A 143 -4.01 -8.45 15.46
C VAL A 143 -4.39 -9.02 14.10
N LYS A 144 -5.10 -10.13 14.11
CA LYS A 144 -5.66 -10.75 12.90
C LYS A 144 -7.16 -10.52 12.86
N LEU A 145 -7.62 -9.83 11.83
CA LEU A 145 -9.04 -9.66 11.52
C LEU A 145 -9.42 -10.65 10.42
N GLN A 146 -10.65 -11.10 10.40
CA GLN A 146 -11.13 -12.10 9.46
C GLN A 146 -12.46 -11.68 8.85
N LEU A 147 -12.57 -11.79 7.53
CA LEU A 147 -13.85 -11.82 6.85
C LEU A 147 -14.23 -13.27 6.59
N GLU A 148 -15.52 -13.59 6.64
CA GLU A 148 -16.05 -14.88 6.23
C GLU A 148 -17.14 -14.65 5.19
N CYS A 149 -17.15 -15.41 4.10
CA CYS A 149 -18.21 -15.33 3.11
C CYS A 149 -18.32 -16.64 2.30
N TRP A 150 -19.49 -16.85 1.73
CA TRP A 150 -19.73 -17.85 0.70
C TRP A 150 -19.90 -17.14 -0.64
N ILE A 151 -19.12 -17.53 -1.65
CA ILE A 151 -19.21 -16.93 -2.98
C ILE A 151 -20.05 -17.87 -3.88
N GLU A 152 -21.18 -17.33 -4.33
CA GLU A 152 -22.05 -17.97 -5.31
C GLU A 152 -21.57 -17.65 -6.73
N GLN A 153 -21.31 -18.70 -7.51
CA GLN A 153 -20.93 -18.55 -8.91
C GLN A 153 -22.12 -18.11 -9.76
N ILE A 154 -21.87 -17.23 -10.70
CA ILE A 154 -22.87 -16.85 -11.70
C ILE A 154 -22.92 -17.96 -12.76
N PRO A 155 -24.04 -18.69 -12.91
CA PRO A 155 -24.16 -19.71 -13.94
C PRO A 155 -24.00 -19.09 -15.32
N GLY A 156 -23.05 -19.57 -16.12
CA GLY A 156 -22.83 -19.12 -17.50
C GLY A 156 -21.88 -17.94 -17.68
N GLY A 157 -21.16 -17.51 -16.64
CA GLY A 157 -20.07 -16.54 -16.75
C GLY A 157 -18.95 -17.09 -17.65
N ILE A 158 -18.78 -16.52 -18.84
CA ILE A 158 -17.67 -16.84 -19.75
C ILE A 158 -16.40 -16.33 -19.05
N LYS A 159 -15.52 -17.27 -18.69
CA LYS A 159 -14.17 -16.92 -18.24
C LYS A 159 -13.37 -16.54 -19.50
N GLU A 160 -13.23 -15.25 -19.77
CA GLU A 160 -12.23 -14.74 -20.72
C GLU A 160 -10.83 -14.77 -20.10
#